data_604e6a3164d67e6dcc849054a1cb7de9
#
_entry.id   604e6a3164d67e6dcc849054a1cb7de9
#
_cell.length_a   1.000
_cell.length_b   1.000
_cell.length_c   1.000
_cell.angle_alpha   90.00
_cell.angle_beta   90.00
_cell.angle_gamma   90.00
#
_symmetry.space_group_name_H-M   'P 1'
#
loop_
_entity.id
_entity.type
_entity.pdbx_description
1 polymer ?
#
loop_
_entity_poly.entity_id
_entity_poly.type
_entity_poly.pdbx_seq_one_letter_code
_entity_poly.pdbx_strand_id
1 'polypeptide(L)'
;MKNIKSLYLLLVGLVCLPLQAADHFLKSPDGKLLVEIGTDGQLSYTIKRDGQVLLDNSPIGLVLEDKILGEDAKVSRANRRTLVKETIVSPHYRCSSFDVVYNELNLKLKGDFGVVFRAYDEGIAYRFYTTMREPLVIRDEIASMNFPQDYDTYMAYSTVKPGGDQYVMAFQNVYTKSTLKGVQTDNIAFLPVTVDCGNELKMTLLESDLEDYPGMFVKGDGKTTALQGTFAKYPTRMKQFPPRAMKRVVERAGYIAKTDGKRSYPWRIWAITEKDTEMPVNNLVYALASPNRIGDASWIKTGKVAWDWWNDWGIYNVDFKAGINMETYK
;
A
#
# COMPACT_ATOMS: atom_id res chain seq x y z
N MET A 1 -1.91 -26.64 -74.20
CA MET A 1 -2.68 -26.35 -73.01
C MET A 1 -1.68 -26.34 -71.84
N LYS A 2 -1.27 -25.16 -71.40
CA LYS A 2 -0.29 -24.99 -70.28
C LYS A 2 -1.07 -24.54 -69.05
N ASN A 3 -1.04 -25.36 -68.00
CA ASN A 3 -1.61 -25.03 -66.69
C ASN A 3 -0.67 -24.09 -65.90
N ILE A 4 -1.11 -22.86 -65.61
CA ILE A 4 -0.46 -21.90 -64.75
C ILE A 4 -1.07 -22.12 -63.35
N LYS A 5 -0.26 -22.64 -62.41
CA LYS A 5 -0.62 -22.70 -61.02
C LYS A 5 -0.25 -21.35 -60.36
N SER A 6 -1.25 -20.57 -59.99
CA SER A 6 -1.09 -19.36 -59.20
C SER A 6 -0.69 -19.73 -57.76
N LEU A 7 0.49 -19.29 -57.37
CA LEU A 7 1.02 -19.39 -55.98
C LEU A 7 0.62 -18.10 -55.24
N TYR A 8 -0.37 -18.18 -54.37
CA TYR A 8 -0.70 -17.07 -53.45
C TYR A 8 0.29 -17.06 -52.29
N LEU A 9 1.17 -16.06 -52.28
CA LEU A 9 2.08 -15.80 -51.18
C LEU A 9 1.31 -15.00 -50.11
N LEU A 10 0.97 -15.66 -49.00
CA LEU A 10 0.34 -15.01 -47.84
C LEU A 10 1.42 -14.25 -47.08
N LEU A 11 1.48 -12.93 -47.25
CA LEU A 11 2.36 -12.06 -46.50
C LEU A 11 1.73 -11.82 -45.09
N VAL A 12 2.15 -12.59 -44.10
CA VAL A 12 1.80 -12.30 -42.69
C VAL A 12 2.65 -11.11 -42.26
N GLY A 13 2.05 -9.93 -42.28
CA GLY A 13 2.63 -8.73 -41.73
C GLY A 13 2.74 -8.85 -40.21
N LEU A 14 3.96 -9.07 -39.72
CA LEU A 14 4.26 -8.95 -38.27
C LEU A 14 4.12 -7.47 -37.91
N VAL A 15 2.98 -7.10 -37.33
CA VAL A 15 2.82 -5.78 -36.70
C VAL A 15 3.65 -5.79 -35.42
N CYS A 16 4.91 -5.37 -35.55
CA CYS A 16 5.69 -4.97 -34.38
C CYS A 16 5.05 -3.70 -33.79
N LEU A 17 4.19 -3.86 -32.77
CA LEU A 17 3.84 -2.75 -31.92
C LEU A 17 5.14 -2.27 -31.25
N PRO A 18 5.44 -0.97 -31.30
CA PRO A 18 6.59 -0.46 -30.57
C PRO A 18 6.35 -0.73 -29.08
N LEU A 19 7.15 -1.62 -28.49
CA LEU A 19 7.27 -1.75 -27.06
C LEU A 19 7.89 -0.45 -26.58
N GLN A 20 7.06 0.47 -26.10
CA GLN A 20 7.52 1.74 -25.56
C GLN A 20 8.31 1.38 -24.30
N ALA A 21 9.64 1.43 -24.40
CA ALA A 21 10.52 1.17 -23.26
C ALA A 21 10.20 2.23 -22.20
N ALA A 22 9.91 1.81 -20.98
CA ALA A 22 9.73 2.73 -19.88
C ALA A 22 11.00 3.58 -19.72
N ASP A 23 10.84 4.90 -19.67
CA ASP A 23 11.96 5.84 -19.57
C ASP A 23 12.81 5.60 -18.31
N HIS A 24 12.19 5.04 -17.27
CA HIS A 24 12.82 4.77 -15.98
C HIS A 24 12.43 3.39 -15.45
N PHE A 25 13.41 2.67 -14.94
CA PHE A 25 13.18 1.35 -14.32
C PHE A 25 14.10 1.12 -13.13
N LEU A 26 13.73 0.19 -12.24
CA LEU A 26 14.53 -0.23 -11.10
C LEU A 26 14.36 -1.76 -10.91
N LYS A 27 15.47 -2.45 -10.67
CA LYS A 27 15.47 -3.90 -10.35
C LYS A 27 15.75 -4.14 -8.88
N SER A 28 15.26 -5.24 -8.34
CA SER A 28 15.70 -5.77 -7.05
C SER A 28 17.19 -6.14 -7.07
N PRO A 29 17.85 -6.28 -5.91
CA PRO A 29 19.25 -6.73 -5.83
C PRO A 29 19.51 -8.06 -6.54
N ASP A 30 18.61 -9.04 -6.42
CA ASP A 30 18.68 -10.35 -7.10
C ASP A 30 18.27 -10.30 -8.59
N GLY A 31 17.73 -9.15 -9.05
CA GLY A 31 17.33 -8.89 -10.43
C GLY A 31 15.99 -9.50 -10.85
N LYS A 32 15.28 -10.23 -9.99
CA LYS A 32 14.01 -10.90 -10.30
C LYS A 32 12.83 -9.95 -10.37
N LEU A 33 12.76 -8.96 -9.47
CA LEU A 33 11.73 -7.93 -9.50
C LEU A 33 12.20 -6.75 -10.36
N LEU A 34 11.29 -6.24 -11.17
CA LEU A 34 11.48 -5.06 -12.01
C LEU A 34 10.28 -4.13 -11.82
N VAL A 35 10.53 -2.88 -11.47
CA VAL A 35 9.54 -1.81 -11.57
C VAL A 35 9.92 -0.89 -12.73
N GLU A 36 8.97 -0.67 -13.63
CA GLU A 36 9.08 0.30 -14.73
C GLU A 36 8.18 1.49 -14.39
N ILE A 37 8.68 2.70 -14.59
CA ILE A 37 7.97 3.93 -14.28
C ILE A 37 7.69 4.69 -15.57
N GLY A 38 6.42 4.89 -15.88
CA GLY A 38 5.94 5.71 -16.99
C GLY A 38 5.72 7.15 -16.55
N THR A 39 6.18 8.09 -17.35
CA THR A 39 6.03 9.54 -17.11
C THR A 39 5.27 10.24 -18.24
N ASP A 40 4.78 9.49 -19.22
CA ASP A 40 3.97 10.00 -20.32
C ASP A 40 2.49 10.09 -19.87
N GLY A 41 1.94 11.30 -19.89
CA GLY A 41 0.64 11.59 -19.31
C GLY A 41 0.64 11.49 -17.79
N GLN A 42 -0.09 10.54 -17.22
CA GLN A 42 -0.14 10.31 -15.78
C GLN A 42 1.03 9.44 -15.32
N LEU A 43 1.77 9.89 -14.30
CA LEU A 43 2.81 9.09 -13.65
C LEU A 43 2.23 7.73 -13.24
N SER A 44 2.88 6.66 -13.66
CA SER A 44 2.41 5.29 -13.45
C SER A 44 3.57 4.33 -13.21
N TYR A 45 3.26 3.13 -12.77
CA TYR A 45 4.25 2.07 -12.59
C TYR A 45 3.72 0.71 -13.01
N THR A 46 4.64 -0.13 -13.46
CA THR A 46 4.43 -1.55 -13.81
C THR A 46 5.38 -2.39 -12.97
N ILE A 47 4.89 -3.44 -12.32
CA ILE A 47 5.72 -4.39 -11.58
C ILE A 47 5.75 -5.71 -12.34
N LYS A 48 6.96 -6.24 -12.53
CA LYS A 48 7.21 -7.56 -13.13
C LYS A 48 8.07 -8.41 -12.21
N ARG A 49 7.85 -9.72 -12.24
CA ARG A 49 8.72 -10.72 -11.62
C ARG A 49 9.09 -11.77 -12.66
N ASP A 50 10.38 -11.97 -12.89
CA ASP A 50 10.92 -12.91 -13.88
C ASP A 50 10.22 -12.81 -15.26
N GLY A 51 9.87 -11.57 -15.66
CA GLY A 51 9.15 -11.26 -16.90
C GLY A 51 7.62 -11.33 -16.81
N GLN A 52 7.03 -11.96 -15.80
CA GLN A 52 5.58 -11.95 -15.56
C GLN A 52 5.14 -10.56 -15.08
N VAL A 53 4.15 -9.97 -15.74
CA VAL A 53 3.51 -8.73 -15.29
C VAL A 53 2.61 -9.03 -14.10
N LEU A 54 2.82 -8.35 -12.99
CA LEU A 54 2.03 -8.45 -11.76
C LEU A 54 1.09 -7.26 -11.59
N LEU A 55 1.58 -6.06 -11.86
CA LEU A 55 0.80 -4.83 -12.00
C LEU A 55 1.17 -4.18 -13.32
N ASP A 56 0.19 -3.61 -14.00
CA ASP A 56 0.37 -2.98 -15.30
C ASP A 56 -0.10 -1.53 -15.27
N ASN A 57 0.74 -0.63 -15.77
CA ASN A 57 0.46 0.79 -15.95
C ASN A 57 -0.48 1.37 -14.89
N SER A 58 -0.10 1.26 -13.62
CA SER A 58 -0.88 1.65 -12.45
C SER A 58 -0.64 3.13 -12.11
N PRO A 59 -1.61 4.03 -12.34
CA PRO A 59 -1.47 5.45 -12.10
C PRO A 59 -1.26 5.81 -10.62
N ILE A 60 -0.38 6.80 -10.38
CA ILE A 60 -0.14 7.38 -9.05
C ILE A 60 -0.04 8.90 -9.13
N GLY A 61 -0.44 9.59 -8.05
CA GLY A 61 -0.38 11.06 -8.01
C GLY A 61 -0.95 11.64 -6.73
N LEU A 62 -0.67 12.93 -6.48
CA LEU A 62 -1.28 13.69 -5.39
C LEU A 62 -2.18 14.77 -6.00
N VAL A 63 -3.45 14.73 -5.64
CA VAL A 63 -4.46 15.70 -6.11
C VAL A 63 -4.44 16.91 -5.19
N LEU A 64 -3.95 18.03 -5.69
CA LEU A 64 -4.01 19.31 -5.00
C LEU A 64 -5.31 20.05 -5.34
N GLU A 65 -5.41 21.30 -4.94
CA GLU A 65 -6.59 22.13 -5.21
C GLU A 65 -6.65 22.56 -6.68
N ASP A 66 -5.50 22.87 -7.26
CA ASP A 66 -5.34 23.47 -8.59
C ASP A 66 -4.66 22.56 -9.62
N LYS A 67 -4.09 21.44 -9.20
CA LYS A 67 -3.32 20.53 -10.08
C LYS A 67 -3.20 19.13 -9.50
N ILE A 68 -2.78 18.21 -10.34
CA ILE A 68 -2.40 16.85 -9.95
C ILE A 68 -0.88 16.71 -10.09
N LEU A 69 -0.20 16.42 -8.98
CA LEU A 69 1.22 16.06 -9.03
C LEU A 69 1.33 14.64 -9.55
N GLY A 70 1.97 14.48 -10.70
CA GLY A 70 2.05 13.22 -11.44
C GLY A 70 1.37 13.29 -12.81
N GLU A 71 0.51 14.27 -13.08
CA GLU A 71 -0.01 14.54 -14.40
C GLU A 71 1.04 15.27 -15.25
N ASP A 72 1.27 14.83 -16.48
CA ASP A 72 2.29 15.35 -17.41
C ASP A 72 3.67 15.54 -16.75
N ALA A 73 4.04 14.56 -15.92
CA ALA A 73 5.22 14.63 -15.08
C ALA A 73 6.51 14.64 -15.90
N LYS A 74 7.33 15.69 -15.75
CA LYS A 74 8.61 15.81 -16.42
C LYS A 74 9.76 15.60 -15.45
N VAL A 75 10.54 14.55 -15.68
CA VAL A 75 11.72 14.25 -14.86
C VAL A 75 12.77 15.32 -15.08
N SER A 76 13.17 15.99 -14.00
CA SER A 76 14.27 16.97 -14.00
C SER A 76 15.60 16.33 -13.61
N ARG A 77 15.57 15.28 -12.78
CA ARG A 77 16.73 14.51 -12.36
C ARG A 77 16.32 13.11 -11.91
N ALA A 78 17.11 12.12 -12.31
CA ALA A 78 17.02 10.74 -11.85
C ALA A 78 18.29 10.37 -11.07
N ASN A 79 18.17 10.03 -9.80
CA ASN A 79 19.26 9.55 -8.97
C ASN A 79 19.03 8.07 -8.66
N ARG A 80 20.09 7.26 -8.83
CA ARG A 80 20.07 5.83 -8.50
C ARG A 80 21.06 5.54 -7.39
N ARG A 81 20.66 4.66 -6.49
CA ARG A 81 21.54 4.01 -5.50
C ARG A 81 21.35 2.51 -5.64
N THR A 82 22.43 1.77 -5.75
CA THR A 82 22.39 0.31 -5.96
C THR A 82 23.03 -0.40 -4.79
N LEU A 83 22.46 -1.57 -4.44
CA LEU A 83 22.94 -2.43 -3.36
C LEU A 83 23.18 -1.67 -2.05
N VAL A 84 22.23 -0.77 -1.72
CA VAL A 84 22.24 -0.06 -0.45
C VAL A 84 22.00 -1.06 0.67
N LYS A 85 22.89 -1.07 1.65
CA LYS A 85 22.83 -1.93 2.83
C LYS A 85 22.52 -1.10 4.06
N GLU A 86 21.51 -1.49 4.79
CA GLU A 86 21.11 -0.84 6.05
C GLU A 86 20.80 -1.90 7.10
N THR A 87 21.19 -1.63 8.35
CA THR A 87 20.74 -2.42 9.50
C THR A 87 19.60 -1.67 10.18
N ILE A 88 18.43 -2.26 10.20
CA ILE A 88 17.23 -1.71 10.83
C ILE A 88 17.22 -2.17 12.29
N VAL A 89 17.14 -1.23 13.21
CA VAL A 89 17.05 -1.49 14.66
C VAL A 89 15.62 -1.25 15.13
N SER A 90 14.99 -2.30 15.61
CA SER A 90 13.60 -2.26 16.11
C SER A 90 13.46 -3.13 17.36
N PRO A 91 13.91 -2.66 18.55
CA PRO A 91 14.11 -3.50 19.74
C PRO A 91 12.83 -4.12 20.28
N HIS A 92 11.66 -3.61 19.92
CA HIS A 92 10.35 -4.09 20.37
C HIS A 92 9.59 -4.89 19.31
N TYR A 93 10.26 -5.21 18.20
CA TYR A 93 9.74 -6.06 17.16
C TYR A 93 10.18 -7.52 17.35
N ARG A 94 9.68 -8.41 16.53
CA ARG A 94 10.05 -9.83 16.48
C ARG A 94 11.55 -10.08 16.39
N CYS A 95 12.27 -9.23 15.64
CA CYS A 95 13.72 -9.18 15.56
C CYS A 95 14.18 -7.81 16.05
N SER A 96 15.09 -7.76 17.02
CA SER A 96 15.63 -6.50 17.55
C SER A 96 16.43 -5.71 16.50
N SER A 97 17.01 -6.41 15.53
CA SER A 97 17.63 -5.83 14.34
C SER A 97 17.62 -6.83 13.19
N PHE A 98 17.66 -6.32 11.97
CA PHE A 98 17.79 -7.11 10.74
C PHE A 98 18.43 -6.27 9.63
N ASP A 99 19.15 -6.93 8.74
CA ASP A 99 19.76 -6.29 7.59
C ASP A 99 18.83 -6.29 6.39
N VAL A 100 18.87 -5.22 5.61
CA VAL A 100 18.16 -5.08 4.34
C VAL A 100 19.12 -4.64 3.24
N VAL A 101 18.85 -5.12 2.04
CA VAL A 101 19.55 -4.68 0.83
C VAL A 101 18.51 -4.25 -0.18
N TYR A 102 18.69 -3.09 -0.81
CA TYR A 102 17.76 -2.59 -1.82
C TYR A 102 18.47 -1.74 -2.88
N ASN A 103 17.78 -1.58 -3.99
CA ASN A 103 18.08 -0.56 -4.98
C ASN A 103 17.06 0.57 -4.87
N GLU A 104 17.48 1.81 -5.14
CA GLU A 104 16.63 3.00 -5.03
C GLU A 104 16.72 3.83 -6.30
N LEU A 105 15.57 4.31 -6.75
CA LEU A 105 15.45 5.30 -7.82
C LEU A 105 14.66 6.50 -7.28
N ASN A 106 15.31 7.66 -7.24
CA ASN A 106 14.67 8.91 -6.88
C ASN A 106 14.50 9.76 -8.14
N LEU A 107 13.27 9.98 -8.55
CA LEU A 107 12.88 10.84 -9.66
C LEU A 107 12.43 12.20 -9.10
N LYS A 108 13.27 13.22 -9.28
CA LYS A 108 12.88 14.61 -9.06
C LYS A 108 12.11 15.09 -10.28
N LEU A 109 10.91 15.59 -10.07
CA LEU A 109 10.00 16.06 -11.10
C LEU A 109 9.96 17.60 -11.11
N LYS A 110 9.56 18.20 -12.22
CA LYS A 110 9.33 19.65 -12.29
C LYS A 110 8.13 20.03 -11.44
N GLY A 111 8.20 21.15 -10.71
CA GLY A 111 7.13 21.62 -9.81
C GLY A 111 7.36 21.26 -8.34
N ASP A 112 8.65 21.10 -7.96
CA ASP A 112 9.10 20.94 -6.56
C ASP A 112 8.52 19.71 -5.83
N PHE A 113 8.44 18.60 -6.55
CA PHE A 113 8.08 17.30 -6.00
C PHE A 113 8.88 16.17 -6.66
N GLY A 114 8.71 14.97 -6.14
CA GLY A 114 9.29 13.77 -6.73
C GLY A 114 8.71 12.50 -6.15
N VAL A 115 9.17 11.40 -6.68
CA VAL A 115 8.81 10.05 -6.23
C VAL A 115 10.07 9.21 -6.03
N VAL A 116 10.12 8.48 -4.94
CA VAL A 116 11.17 7.51 -4.64
C VAL A 116 10.60 6.11 -4.78
N PHE A 117 11.28 5.28 -5.55
CA PHE A 117 11.03 3.84 -5.60
C PHE A 117 12.17 3.10 -4.94
N ARG A 118 11.84 2.08 -4.16
CA ARG A 118 12.79 1.08 -3.64
C ARG A 118 12.38 -0.30 -4.07
N ALA A 119 13.36 -1.08 -4.52
CA ALA A 119 13.20 -2.47 -4.90
C ALA A 119 14.06 -3.33 -3.98
N TYR A 120 13.40 -4.21 -3.23
CA TYR A 120 13.96 -5.27 -2.39
C TYR A 120 13.75 -6.62 -3.11
N ASP A 121 14.41 -7.69 -2.69
CA ASP A 121 14.17 -9.02 -3.25
C ASP A 121 12.75 -9.54 -2.89
N GLU A 122 12.19 -9.04 -1.79
CA GLU A 122 10.88 -9.40 -1.25
C GLU A 122 9.78 -8.34 -1.50
N GLY A 123 10.02 -7.35 -2.37
CA GLY A 123 8.98 -6.39 -2.73
C GLY A 123 9.44 -5.05 -3.27
N ILE A 124 8.46 -4.25 -3.64
CA ILE A 124 8.63 -2.90 -4.22
C ILE A 124 7.87 -1.90 -3.35
N ALA A 125 8.47 -0.75 -3.12
CA ALA A 125 7.80 0.36 -2.44
C ALA A 125 8.00 1.67 -3.18
N TYR A 126 7.00 2.57 -3.07
CA TYR A 126 7.16 3.95 -3.52
C TYR A 126 6.59 4.93 -2.51
N ARG A 127 7.09 6.15 -2.53
CA ARG A 127 6.49 7.30 -1.85
C ARG A 127 6.73 8.60 -2.62
N PHE A 128 5.79 9.51 -2.50
CA PHE A 128 5.99 10.90 -2.93
C PHE A 128 6.80 11.69 -1.90
N TYR A 129 7.41 12.78 -2.35
CA TYR A 129 7.90 13.85 -1.52
C TYR A 129 7.68 15.19 -2.22
N THR A 130 7.55 16.25 -1.42
CA THR A 130 7.46 17.64 -1.91
C THR A 130 8.56 18.50 -1.31
N THR A 131 8.95 19.54 -2.03
CA THR A 131 9.96 20.52 -1.60
C THR A 131 9.45 21.96 -1.79
N MET A 132 8.14 22.12 -1.77
CA MET A 132 7.46 23.40 -1.92
C MET A 132 7.64 24.25 -0.66
N ARG A 133 7.55 25.58 -0.80
CA ARG A 133 7.71 26.50 0.33
C ARG A 133 6.44 26.59 1.18
N GLU A 134 5.29 26.67 0.49
CA GLU A 134 4.00 26.88 1.14
C GLU A 134 3.37 25.56 1.55
N PRO A 135 2.57 25.53 2.62
CA PRO A 135 1.76 24.38 2.99
C PRO A 135 0.83 23.95 1.86
N LEU A 136 0.52 22.66 1.83
CA LEU A 136 -0.31 22.05 0.79
C LEU A 136 -1.63 21.53 1.36
N VAL A 137 -2.66 21.66 0.56
CA VAL A 137 -3.95 20.98 0.76
C VAL A 137 -4.03 19.82 -0.23
N ILE A 138 -3.99 18.60 0.30
CA ILE A 138 -4.10 17.38 -0.49
C ILE A 138 -5.58 16.99 -0.54
N ARG A 139 -6.19 17.13 -1.72
CA ARG A 139 -7.61 16.79 -1.94
C ARG A 139 -7.84 15.30 -1.95
N ASP A 140 -6.92 14.56 -2.62
CA ASP A 140 -6.94 13.10 -2.71
C ASP A 140 -5.56 12.57 -3.15
N GLU A 141 -5.40 11.23 -3.16
CA GLU A 141 -4.26 10.54 -3.70
C GLU A 141 -4.73 9.55 -4.77
N ILE A 142 -4.11 9.59 -5.94
CA ILE A 142 -4.26 8.57 -6.97
C ILE A 142 -3.32 7.44 -6.60
N ALA A 143 -3.87 6.29 -6.26
CA ALA A 143 -3.14 5.07 -5.95
C ALA A 143 -3.86 3.89 -6.63
N SER A 144 -3.71 3.79 -7.93
CA SER A 144 -4.34 2.73 -8.73
C SER A 144 -3.45 1.50 -8.80
N MET A 145 -4.08 0.35 -8.92
CA MET A 145 -3.46 -0.96 -8.94
C MET A 145 -4.14 -1.80 -10.01
N ASN A 146 -3.56 -1.81 -11.22
CA ASN A 146 -4.13 -2.48 -12.38
C ASN A 146 -3.51 -3.87 -12.52
N PHE A 147 -4.30 -4.91 -12.28
CA PHE A 147 -3.85 -6.29 -12.43
C PHE A 147 -4.15 -6.79 -13.85
N PRO A 148 -3.23 -7.56 -14.48
CA PRO A 148 -3.38 -8.03 -15.85
C PRO A 148 -4.44 -9.12 -15.98
N GLN A 149 -4.83 -9.77 -14.88
CA GLN A 149 -5.78 -10.88 -14.87
C GLN A 149 -6.72 -10.78 -13.66
N ASP A 150 -7.82 -11.52 -13.71
CA ASP A 150 -8.79 -11.62 -12.62
C ASP A 150 -8.31 -12.61 -11.55
N TYR A 151 -7.35 -12.15 -10.74
CA TYR A 151 -6.75 -12.93 -9.67
C TYR A 151 -7.67 -13.09 -8.46
N ASP A 152 -7.45 -14.14 -7.68
CA ASP A 152 -8.03 -14.27 -6.35
C ASP A 152 -7.45 -13.21 -5.40
N THR A 153 -8.30 -12.64 -4.57
CA THR A 153 -7.90 -11.64 -3.58
C THR A 153 -8.50 -11.94 -2.20
N TYR A 154 -7.78 -11.55 -1.16
CA TYR A 154 -8.17 -11.67 0.24
C TYR A 154 -8.29 -10.26 0.81
N MET A 155 -9.52 -9.86 1.13
CA MET A 155 -9.85 -8.51 1.63
C MET A 155 -10.69 -8.59 2.89
N ALA A 156 -10.35 -7.79 3.89
CA ALA A 156 -11.19 -7.54 5.04
C ALA A 156 -11.92 -6.20 4.86
N TYR A 157 -13.25 -6.26 4.79
CA TYR A 157 -14.07 -5.10 4.48
C TYR A 157 -14.54 -4.37 5.74
N SER A 158 -14.62 -3.06 5.63
CA SER A 158 -15.31 -2.21 6.60
C SER A 158 -16.82 -2.44 6.46
N THR A 159 -17.45 -3.00 7.49
CA THR A 159 -18.88 -3.22 7.51
C THR A 159 -19.52 -2.29 8.52
N VAL A 160 -20.27 -1.31 8.02
CA VAL A 160 -21.04 -0.37 8.84
C VAL A 160 -22.51 -0.43 8.46
N LYS A 161 -23.37 0.03 9.36
CA LYS A 161 -24.81 0.20 9.02
C LYS A 161 -24.95 1.19 7.87
N PRO A 162 -25.97 1.08 7.02
CA PRO A 162 -26.25 2.02 5.95
C PRO A 162 -26.18 3.47 6.44
N GLY A 163 -25.44 4.32 5.73
CA GLY A 163 -25.22 5.72 6.12
C GLY A 163 -24.13 5.93 7.20
N GLY A 164 -23.50 4.88 7.70
CA GLY A 164 -22.37 4.97 8.61
C GLY A 164 -21.06 5.36 7.91
N ASP A 165 -20.12 5.87 8.68
CA ASP A 165 -18.78 6.21 8.20
C ASP A 165 -17.90 4.94 8.16
N GLN A 166 -17.57 4.47 6.96
CA GLN A 166 -16.77 3.26 6.75
C GLN A 166 -15.34 3.36 7.29
N TYR A 167 -14.85 4.57 7.54
CA TYR A 167 -13.54 4.81 8.12
C TYR A 167 -13.55 4.79 9.67
N VAL A 168 -14.69 4.48 10.30
CA VAL A 168 -14.84 4.49 11.77
C VAL A 168 -15.36 3.15 12.23
N MET A 169 -14.46 2.19 12.44
CA MET A 169 -14.76 0.88 13.00
C MET A 169 -13.53 0.25 13.67
N ALA A 170 -13.65 -0.95 14.19
CA ALA A 170 -12.58 -1.67 14.87
C ALA A 170 -11.55 -2.30 13.92
N PHE A 171 -11.88 -2.45 12.63
CA PHE A 171 -11.02 -3.08 11.60
C PHE A 171 -10.55 -4.50 11.99
N GLN A 172 -11.47 -5.33 12.48
CA GLN A 172 -11.21 -6.69 12.95
C GLN A 172 -12.03 -7.74 12.18
N ASN A 173 -12.52 -7.39 11.00
CA ASN A 173 -13.36 -8.28 10.21
C ASN A 173 -12.56 -9.41 9.60
N VAL A 174 -13.23 -10.53 9.40
CA VAL A 174 -12.68 -11.72 8.73
C VAL A 174 -12.40 -11.38 7.26
N TYR A 175 -11.31 -11.94 6.75
CA TYR A 175 -10.97 -11.81 5.34
C TYR A 175 -11.95 -12.60 4.47
N THR A 176 -12.38 -11.97 3.40
CA THR A 176 -13.21 -12.56 2.34
C THR A 176 -12.33 -12.87 1.14
N LYS A 177 -12.38 -14.11 0.66
CA LYS A 177 -11.79 -14.51 -0.61
C LYS A 177 -12.79 -14.23 -1.73
N SER A 178 -12.34 -13.55 -2.79
CA SER A 178 -13.09 -13.32 -4.04
C SER A 178 -12.12 -13.16 -5.19
N THR A 179 -12.58 -13.11 -6.44
CA THR A 179 -11.76 -12.60 -7.52
C THR A 179 -11.75 -11.05 -7.49
N LEU A 180 -10.82 -10.43 -8.23
CA LEU A 180 -10.75 -8.96 -8.33
C LEU A 180 -12.03 -8.36 -8.90
N LYS A 181 -12.68 -9.04 -9.87
CA LYS A 181 -13.98 -8.63 -10.40
C LYS A 181 -15.16 -8.97 -9.49
N GLY A 182 -14.94 -9.83 -8.51
CA GLY A 182 -15.94 -10.23 -7.51
C GLY A 182 -15.87 -9.46 -6.20
N VAL A 183 -15.05 -8.40 -6.09
CA VAL A 183 -14.92 -7.62 -4.87
C VAL A 183 -16.21 -6.87 -4.52
N GLN A 184 -16.43 -6.63 -3.24
CA GLN A 184 -17.56 -5.82 -2.78
C GLN A 184 -17.38 -4.36 -3.22
N THR A 185 -18.42 -3.78 -3.83
CA THR A 185 -18.41 -2.40 -4.32
C THR A 185 -18.92 -1.38 -3.31
N ASP A 186 -19.75 -1.83 -2.37
CA ASP A 186 -20.40 -0.96 -1.37
C ASP A 186 -19.51 -0.71 -0.13
N ASN A 187 -18.52 -1.57 0.08
CA ASN A 187 -17.62 -1.50 1.22
C ASN A 187 -16.18 -1.25 0.79
N ILE A 188 -15.45 -0.53 1.62
CA ILE A 188 -13.99 -0.37 1.46
C ILE A 188 -13.27 -1.48 2.23
N ALA A 189 -12.14 -1.94 1.70
CA ALA A 189 -11.27 -2.89 2.39
C ALA A 189 -10.14 -2.13 3.10
N PHE A 190 -9.77 -2.59 4.29
CA PHE A 190 -8.58 -2.07 5.00
C PHE A 190 -7.36 -2.95 4.76
N LEU A 191 -6.17 -2.37 4.92
CA LEU A 191 -4.91 -3.08 4.74
C LEU A 191 -4.64 -4.04 5.92
N PRO A 192 -3.89 -5.15 5.66
CA PRO A 192 -3.33 -5.54 4.38
C PRO A 192 -4.37 -6.12 3.40
N VAL A 193 -4.09 -5.97 2.10
CA VAL A 193 -4.86 -6.62 1.03
C VAL A 193 -3.90 -7.53 0.28
N THR A 194 -4.27 -8.81 0.11
CA THR A 194 -3.42 -9.79 -0.58
C THR A 194 -4.09 -10.24 -1.88
N VAL A 195 -3.32 -10.29 -2.95
CA VAL A 195 -3.70 -10.81 -4.26
C VAL A 195 -2.84 -12.02 -4.59
N ASP A 196 -3.49 -13.13 -4.93
CA ASP A 196 -2.85 -14.38 -5.34
C ASP A 196 -2.64 -14.36 -6.86
N CYS A 197 -1.41 -14.09 -7.27
CA CYS A 197 -1.05 -13.98 -8.68
C CYS A 197 -0.83 -15.35 -9.37
N GLY A 198 -1.17 -16.45 -8.69
CA GLY A 198 -0.95 -17.82 -9.17
C GLY A 198 0.48 -18.31 -8.93
N ASN A 199 0.70 -19.63 -9.12
CA ASN A 199 2.01 -20.27 -8.95
C ASN A 199 2.67 -19.96 -7.60
N GLU A 200 1.90 -19.97 -6.52
CA GLU A 200 2.29 -19.61 -5.15
C GLU A 200 2.69 -18.14 -4.96
N LEU A 201 2.79 -17.36 -6.03
CA LEU A 201 3.18 -15.96 -5.98
C LEU A 201 2.06 -15.07 -5.45
N LYS A 202 2.32 -14.34 -4.37
CA LYS A 202 1.37 -13.43 -3.74
C LYS A 202 1.94 -12.02 -3.62
N MET A 203 1.05 -11.06 -3.81
CA MET A 203 1.31 -9.64 -3.60
C MET A 203 0.46 -9.13 -2.45
N THR A 204 1.09 -8.58 -1.43
CA THR A 204 0.38 -7.98 -0.29
C THR A 204 0.64 -6.48 -0.25
N LEU A 205 -0.46 -5.72 -0.34
CA LEU A 205 -0.43 -4.26 -0.23
C LEU A 205 -0.37 -3.85 1.23
N LEU A 206 0.62 -3.01 1.54
CA LEU A 206 0.91 -2.50 2.86
C LEU A 206 1.27 -1.00 2.78
N GLU A 207 1.40 -0.37 3.93
CA GLU A 207 1.90 1.00 4.03
C GLU A 207 2.82 1.15 5.25
N SER A 208 3.69 2.15 5.22
CA SER A 208 4.59 2.48 6.33
C SER A 208 4.82 3.98 6.40
N ASP A 209 5.36 4.45 7.52
CA ASP A 209 5.68 5.86 7.77
C ASP A 209 4.45 6.77 7.67
N LEU A 210 3.36 6.30 8.26
CA LEU A 210 2.05 6.97 8.24
C LEU A 210 2.00 8.09 9.28
N GLU A 211 2.55 9.25 8.94
CA GLU A 211 2.60 10.42 9.81
C GLU A 211 1.79 11.58 9.22
N ASP A 212 0.88 12.14 10.04
CA ASP A 212 0.01 13.28 9.68
C ASP A 212 -0.65 13.14 8.29
N TYR A 213 -1.06 11.91 7.97
CA TYR A 213 -1.68 11.57 6.71
C TYR A 213 -2.64 10.38 6.90
N PRO A 214 -3.77 10.31 6.18
CA PRO A 214 -4.72 9.22 6.37
C PRO A 214 -4.14 7.89 5.86
N GLY A 215 -4.45 6.80 6.56
CA GLY A 215 -4.20 5.45 6.10
C GLY A 215 -4.99 5.13 4.83
N MET A 216 -4.42 4.29 3.98
CA MET A 216 -5.05 3.85 2.75
C MET A 216 -6.03 2.71 3.01
N PHE A 217 -7.19 2.81 2.38
CA PHE A 217 -8.15 1.74 2.18
C PHE A 217 -8.22 1.42 0.70
N VAL A 218 -8.85 0.31 0.35
CA VAL A 218 -8.91 -0.16 -1.04
C VAL A 218 -10.36 -0.37 -1.46
N LYS A 219 -10.65 -0.02 -2.71
CA LYS A 219 -11.94 -0.24 -3.34
C LYS A 219 -11.74 -0.79 -4.75
N GLY A 220 -12.60 -1.71 -5.17
CA GLY A 220 -12.75 -2.13 -6.55
C GLY A 220 -14.10 -1.71 -7.12
N ASP A 221 -14.28 -1.80 -8.43
CA ASP A 221 -15.53 -1.48 -9.13
C ASP A 221 -16.42 -2.71 -9.40
N GLY A 222 -15.92 -3.92 -9.05
CA GLY A 222 -16.62 -5.18 -9.29
C GLY A 222 -16.79 -5.54 -10.78
N LYS A 223 -16.05 -4.89 -11.68
CA LYS A 223 -16.15 -5.07 -13.14
C LYS A 223 -14.79 -5.28 -13.78
N THR A 224 -13.83 -4.46 -13.39
CA THR A 224 -12.44 -4.54 -13.86
C THR A 224 -11.56 -5.29 -12.86
N THR A 225 -10.33 -5.54 -13.24
CA THR A 225 -9.31 -6.12 -12.36
C THR A 225 -8.54 -5.05 -11.60
N ALA A 226 -8.97 -3.80 -11.68
CA ALA A 226 -8.32 -2.68 -11.01
C ALA A 226 -8.83 -2.48 -9.58
N LEU A 227 -7.90 -2.22 -8.68
CA LEU A 227 -8.17 -1.72 -7.35
C LEU A 227 -7.68 -0.28 -7.22
N GLN A 228 -8.30 0.49 -6.33
CA GLN A 228 -7.94 1.88 -6.08
C GLN A 228 -7.81 2.16 -4.60
N GLY A 229 -6.77 2.91 -4.24
CA GLY A 229 -6.65 3.50 -2.92
C GLY A 229 -7.78 4.51 -2.67
N THR A 230 -8.29 4.53 -1.46
CA THR A 230 -9.28 5.51 -1.01
C THR A 230 -8.95 5.96 0.41
N PHE A 231 -9.23 7.21 0.73
CA PHE A 231 -8.71 7.86 1.93
C PHE A 231 -9.81 8.58 2.69
N ALA A 232 -9.77 8.48 4.02
CA ALA A 232 -10.65 9.26 4.87
C ALA A 232 -10.38 10.75 4.66
N LYS A 233 -11.44 11.52 4.42
CA LYS A 233 -11.35 12.98 4.38
C LYS A 233 -11.05 13.51 5.80
N TYR A 234 -10.32 14.62 5.89
CA TYR A 234 -9.87 15.23 7.14
C TYR A 234 -11.05 15.55 8.08
N PRO A 235 -11.01 15.16 9.37
CA PRO A 235 -12.07 15.43 10.32
C PRO A 235 -12.08 16.93 10.72
N THR A 236 -13.19 17.62 10.46
CA THR A 236 -13.37 19.03 10.84
C THR A 236 -14.12 19.18 12.15
N ARG A 237 -15.02 18.25 12.46
CA ARG A 237 -15.76 18.25 13.72
C ARG A 237 -15.87 16.84 14.28
N MET A 238 -15.56 16.73 15.58
CA MET A 238 -15.72 15.50 16.33
C MET A 238 -16.69 15.71 17.49
N LYS A 239 -17.50 14.70 17.80
CA LYS A 239 -18.42 14.69 18.93
C LYS A 239 -18.05 13.54 19.88
N GLN A 240 -18.08 13.81 21.19
CA GLN A 240 -17.93 12.78 22.18
C GLN A 240 -19.12 11.84 22.18
N PHE A 241 -18.87 10.55 22.32
CA PHE A 241 -19.89 9.52 22.28
C PHE A 241 -19.96 8.81 23.65
N PRO A 242 -20.93 9.18 24.52
CA PRO A 242 -21.13 8.47 25.79
C PRO A 242 -21.53 7.01 25.56
N PRO A 243 -21.27 6.09 26.52
CA PRO A 243 -20.60 6.31 27.80
C PRO A 243 -19.07 6.28 27.74
N ARG A 244 -18.50 5.99 26.57
CA ARG A 244 -17.04 5.89 26.40
C ARG A 244 -16.44 7.26 26.09
N ALA A 245 -15.22 7.52 26.56
CA ALA A 245 -14.48 8.74 26.25
C ALA A 245 -13.99 8.80 24.78
N MET A 246 -14.72 8.18 23.87
CA MET A 246 -14.40 8.13 22.44
C MET A 246 -14.99 9.35 21.71
N LYS A 247 -14.19 9.92 20.83
CA LYS A 247 -14.66 10.95 19.89
C LYS A 247 -14.96 10.30 18.54
N ARG A 248 -16.11 10.63 17.97
CA ARG A 248 -16.48 10.23 16.61
C ARG A 248 -16.43 11.42 15.67
N VAL A 249 -15.95 11.21 14.47
CA VAL A 249 -16.00 12.20 13.39
C VAL A 249 -17.46 12.37 12.97
N VAL A 250 -17.94 13.60 12.94
CA VAL A 250 -19.30 13.94 12.51
C VAL A 250 -19.33 14.84 11.28
N GLU A 251 -18.19 15.49 10.97
CA GLU A 251 -18.01 16.27 9.74
C GLU A 251 -16.60 16.11 9.21
N ARG A 252 -16.47 16.08 7.90
CA ARG A 252 -15.22 15.97 7.18
C ARG A 252 -15.05 17.09 6.16
N ALA A 253 -13.81 17.49 5.92
CA ALA A 253 -13.44 18.44 4.89
C ALA A 253 -13.58 17.86 3.48
N GLY A 254 -13.41 18.70 2.45
CA GLY A 254 -13.28 18.28 1.06
C GLY A 254 -11.85 17.84 0.68
N TYR A 255 -10.96 17.64 1.65
CA TYR A 255 -9.55 17.22 1.45
C TYR A 255 -9.18 16.13 2.44
N ILE A 256 -8.09 15.38 2.14
CA ILE A 256 -7.61 14.29 2.97
C ILE A 256 -6.55 14.75 4.00
N ALA A 257 -5.73 15.74 3.65
CA ALA A 257 -4.69 16.26 4.53
C ALA A 257 -4.37 17.73 4.25
N LYS A 258 -3.89 18.43 5.29
CA LYS A 258 -3.10 19.66 5.18
C LYS A 258 -1.69 19.31 5.63
N THR A 259 -0.71 19.64 4.81
CA THR A 259 0.68 19.22 5.05
C THR A 259 1.64 20.38 4.88
N ASP A 260 2.81 20.27 5.48
CA ASP A 260 3.92 21.14 5.13
C ASP A 260 4.29 20.95 3.66
N GLY A 261 4.74 22.04 3.02
CA GLY A 261 5.16 22.00 1.62
C GLY A 261 6.43 21.18 1.40
N LYS A 262 7.26 21.02 2.44
CA LYS A 262 8.47 20.18 2.40
C LYS A 262 8.30 18.97 3.31
N ARG A 263 7.97 17.82 2.70
CA ARG A 263 7.81 16.58 3.43
C ARG A 263 7.92 15.35 2.53
N SER A 264 8.03 14.17 3.15
CA SER A 264 7.78 12.88 2.52
C SER A 264 6.38 12.38 2.90
N TYR A 265 5.76 11.63 2.01
CA TYR A 265 4.46 11.00 2.20
C TYR A 265 4.64 9.53 2.60
N PRO A 266 3.59 8.83 3.07
CA PRO A 266 3.70 7.42 3.43
C PRO A 266 4.22 6.55 2.28
N TRP A 267 4.91 5.47 2.64
CA TRP A 267 5.26 4.43 1.69
C TRP A 267 4.05 3.59 1.31
N ARG A 268 3.89 3.32 0.02
CA ARG A 268 3.00 2.32 -0.53
C ARG A 268 3.85 1.12 -0.89
N ILE A 269 3.53 -0.05 -0.33
CA ILE A 269 4.40 -1.22 -0.33
C ILE A 269 3.68 -2.40 -0.96
N TRP A 270 4.33 -3.04 -1.91
CA TRP A 270 3.98 -4.36 -2.38
C TRP A 270 5.00 -5.37 -1.85
N ALA A 271 4.64 -6.08 -0.77
CA ALA A 271 5.38 -7.27 -0.35
C ALA A 271 5.03 -8.40 -1.34
N ILE A 272 6.05 -9.03 -1.91
CA ILE A 272 5.91 -10.05 -2.94
C ILE A 272 6.59 -11.32 -2.43
N THR A 273 5.83 -12.40 -2.29
CA THR A 273 6.28 -13.67 -1.70
C THR A 273 6.02 -14.84 -2.63
N GLU A 274 6.92 -15.80 -2.66
CA GLU A 274 6.78 -17.05 -3.43
C GLU A 274 6.17 -18.18 -2.59
N LYS A 275 6.15 -18.02 -1.26
CA LYS A 275 5.57 -18.99 -0.32
C LYS A 275 4.73 -18.28 0.72
N ASP A 276 3.64 -18.89 1.13
CA ASP A 276 2.76 -18.35 2.17
C ASP A 276 3.50 -18.15 3.50
N THR A 277 4.50 -18.98 3.78
CA THR A 277 5.32 -18.88 5.00
C THR A 277 6.25 -17.67 5.04
N GLU A 278 6.52 -17.02 3.91
CA GLU A 278 7.32 -15.80 3.81
C GLU A 278 6.51 -14.56 4.18
N MET A 279 5.21 -14.58 3.96
CA MET A 279 4.32 -13.43 4.19
C MET A 279 4.35 -12.93 5.65
N PRO A 280 4.19 -13.79 6.68
CA PRO A 280 4.21 -13.32 8.08
C PRO A 280 5.58 -12.84 8.55
N VAL A 281 6.64 -13.14 7.81
CA VAL A 281 8.01 -12.78 8.16
C VAL A 281 8.59 -11.65 7.30
N ASN A 282 7.82 -11.11 6.37
CA ASN A 282 8.22 -9.94 5.58
C ASN A 282 8.41 -8.71 6.48
N ASN A 283 9.54 -8.03 6.33
CA ASN A 283 9.97 -6.93 7.20
C ASN A 283 9.87 -5.55 6.53
N LEU A 284 9.33 -5.44 5.31
CA LEU A 284 9.37 -4.19 4.53
C LEU A 284 8.71 -3.00 5.24
N VAL A 285 7.63 -3.22 6.00
CA VAL A 285 6.97 -2.15 6.77
C VAL A 285 7.96 -1.51 7.76
N TYR A 286 8.77 -2.33 8.44
CA TYR A 286 9.78 -1.86 9.39
C TYR A 286 11.03 -1.29 8.70
N ALA A 287 11.42 -1.87 7.56
CA ALA A 287 12.55 -1.40 6.76
C ALA A 287 12.33 0.00 6.17
N LEU A 288 11.07 0.36 5.96
CA LEU A 288 10.66 1.63 5.36
C LEU A 288 10.17 2.66 6.39
N ALA A 289 10.00 2.26 7.65
CA ALA A 289 9.61 3.17 8.71
C ALA A 289 10.74 4.13 9.08
N SER A 290 10.37 5.34 9.47
CA SER A 290 11.31 6.30 10.05
C SER A 290 11.97 5.75 11.32
N PRO A 291 13.23 6.09 11.59
CA PRO A 291 13.90 5.68 12.83
C PRO A 291 13.13 6.10 14.08
N ASN A 292 13.28 5.32 15.16
CA ASN A 292 12.72 5.67 16.46
C ASN A 292 13.20 7.05 16.94
N ARG A 293 12.26 7.92 17.29
CA ARG A 293 12.50 9.29 17.77
C ARG A 293 12.20 9.49 19.26
N ILE A 294 11.75 8.44 19.95
CA ILE A 294 11.46 8.49 21.39
C ILE A 294 12.75 8.66 22.22
N GLY A 295 13.89 8.21 21.65
CA GLY A 295 15.16 8.19 22.36
C GLY A 295 15.25 6.99 23.29
N ASP A 296 15.19 7.20 24.61
CA ASP A 296 15.21 6.10 25.57
C ASP A 296 13.87 5.36 25.60
N ALA A 297 13.85 4.13 25.11
CA ALA A 297 12.72 3.21 25.14
C ALA A 297 12.88 2.07 26.17
N SER A 298 13.85 2.15 27.10
CA SER A 298 14.15 1.11 28.10
C SER A 298 13.00 0.86 29.08
N TRP A 299 12.09 1.83 29.25
CA TRP A 299 10.88 1.71 30.07
C TRP A 299 9.82 0.78 29.45
N ILE A 300 9.87 0.51 28.15
CA ILE A 300 8.93 -0.41 27.48
C ILE A 300 9.33 -1.83 27.86
N LYS A 301 8.43 -2.54 28.51
CA LYS A 301 8.61 -3.96 28.88
C LYS A 301 7.69 -4.81 28.05
N THR A 302 8.24 -5.78 27.33
CA THR A 302 7.47 -6.82 26.64
C THR A 302 7.07 -7.90 27.63
N GLY A 303 5.92 -8.53 27.43
CA GLY A 303 5.45 -9.59 28.32
C GLY A 303 4.04 -10.08 27.96
N LYS A 304 3.56 -11.01 28.77
CA LYS A 304 2.17 -11.45 28.71
C LYS A 304 1.30 -10.48 29.49
N VAL A 305 0.14 -10.14 28.95
CA VAL A 305 -0.84 -9.26 29.59
C VAL A 305 -2.13 -10.04 29.78
N ALA A 306 -2.65 -10.03 31.00
CA ALA A 306 -4.00 -10.51 31.25
C ALA A 306 -4.99 -9.44 30.77
N TRP A 307 -5.89 -9.82 29.89
CA TRP A 307 -6.87 -8.92 29.30
C TRP A 307 -8.27 -9.53 29.44
N ASP A 308 -9.07 -8.95 30.32
CA ASP A 308 -10.42 -9.40 30.67
C ASP A 308 -11.38 -9.45 29.48
N TRP A 309 -11.28 -8.51 28.56
CA TRP A 309 -12.09 -8.51 27.34
C TRP A 309 -11.96 -9.82 26.54
N TRP A 310 -10.72 -10.37 26.46
CA TRP A 310 -10.44 -11.59 25.73
C TRP A 310 -11.09 -12.82 26.35
N ASN A 311 -11.33 -12.80 27.66
CA ASN A 311 -11.95 -13.86 28.44
C ASN A 311 -13.44 -13.61 28.70
N ASP A 312 -14.11 -12.79 27.87
CA ASP A 312 -15.53 -12.45 28.06
C ASP A 312 -15.85 -11.90 29.47
N TRP A 313 -14.95 -11.06 30.00
CA TRP A 313 -15.04 -10.40 31.32
C TRP A 313 -14.95 -11.30 32.54
N GLY A 314 -14.48 -12.53 32.40
CA GLY A 314 -14.34 -13.39 33.55
C GLY A 314 -13.86 -14.80 33.28
N ILE A 315 -13.80 -15.55 34.34
CA ILE A 315 -13.59 -16.98 34.37
C ILE A 315 -14.85 -17.64 34.92
N TYR A 316 -15.08 -18.91 34.55
CA TYR A 316 -16.28 -19.64 34.94
C TYR A 316 -15.94 -20.77 35.95
N ASN A 317 -16.94 -21.24 36.68
CA ASN A 317 -16.81 -22.33 37.65
C ASN A 317 -15.84 -22.03 38.80
N VAL A 318 -15.88 -20.80 39.31
CA VAL A 318 -15.15 -20.34 40.47
C VAL A 318 -16.11 -19.99 41.61
N ASP A 319 -15.65 -20.04 42.85
CA ASP A 319 -16.43 -19.80 44.07
C ASP A 319 -16.46 -18.31 44.48
N PHE A 320 -15.97 -17.43 43.66
CA PHE A 320 -15.99 -15.98 43.86
C PHE A 320 -16.63 -15.26 42.67
N LYS A 321 -16.96 -13.99 42.83
CA LYS A 321 -17.49 -13.17 41.75
C LYS A 321 -16.38 -12.79 40.77
N ALA A 322 -16.28 -13.54 39.66
CA ALA A 322 -15.35 -13.22 38.57
C ALA A 322 -15.70 -11.87 37.91
N GLY A 323 -14.69 -11.16 37.43
CA GLY A 323 -14.81 -9.85 36.80
C GLY A 323 -13.47 -9.10 36.80
N ILE A 324 -13.52 -7.77 36.64
CA ILE A 324 -12.34 -6.92 36.69
C ILE A 324 -11.95 -6.71 38.17
N ASN A 325 -11.33 -7.71 38.78
CA ASN A 325 -10.87 -7.66 40.17
C ASN A 325 -9.63 -8.53 40.39
N MET A 326 -8.96 -8.31 41.52
CA MET A 326 -7.70 -9.01 41.82
C MET A 326 -7.84 -10.52 41.98
N GLU A 327 -8.99 -11.02 42.38
CA GLU A 327 -9.22 -12.46 42.55
C GLU A 327 -9.27 -13.17 41.19
N THR A 328 -9.84 -12.52 40.14
CA THR A 328 -9.91 -13.05 38.79
C THR A 328 -8.52 -13.15 38.12
N TYR A 329 -7.58 -12.28 38.51
CA TYR A 329 -6.27 -12.17 37.85
C TYR A 329 -5.10 -12.70 38.68
N LYS A 330 -5.34 -13.30 39.84
CA LYS A 330 -4.36 -14.06 40.60
C LYS A 330 -4.20 -15.48 40.09
#